data_cedd41202f9438ffc2e748a969c581bf
#
_entry.id   cedd41202f9438ffc2e748a969c581bf
#
_cell.length_a   1.000
_cell.length_b   1.000
_cell.length_c   1.000
_cell.angle_alpha   90.00
_cell.angle_beta   90.00
_cell.angle_gamma   90.00
#
_symmetry.space_group_name_H-M   'P 1'
#
loop_
_entity.id
_entity.type
_entity.pdbx_description
1 polymer ?
#
loop_
_entity_poly.entity_id
_entity_poly.type
_entity_poly.pdbx_seq_one_letter_code
_entity_poly.pdbx_strand_id
1 'polypeptide(L)'
;MINLIKVLLFATLIIPNLAICEKEQVLVFAAASTKNALDAIIKDYNAHTNTEILPVYGSSATLAKQIEFGAPADIFLSANLPWVDHLIEQDIIQARNTKNILKNKLVLITTDQTIQEIEDLTSTDFSQLLQNEKIAVGMVSSVPAGIYSKQALKYLNQWNAISSQVIQADNVRTALQYLLSRNVVFAIVYASDAKLFPXLXVIGIFDDFTHXPIXYPASLINXGSEXADLFFKYLVXXXTLXVFEEYGFLISAXD
;
A
#
# COMPACT_ATOMS: atom_id res chain seq x y z
N MET A 1 -53.30 -1.36 -70.22
CA MET A 1 -52.52 -2.05 -69.12
C MET A 1 -51.52 -1.05 -68.56
N ILE A 2 -51.80 -0.51 -67.39
CA ILE A 2 -50.96 0.51 -66.73
C ILE A 2 -50.07 -0.15 -65.75
N ASN A 3 -48.72 -0.19 -65.94
CA ASN A 3 -47.74 -0.70 -65.00
C ASN A 3 -47.51 0.32 -63.91
N LEU A 4 -47.89 -0.07 -62.69
CA LEU A 4 -47.64 0.70 -61.46
C LEU A 4 -46.25 0.34 -60.93
N ILE A 5 -45.27 1.23 -61.10
CA ILE A 5 -43.94 1.09 -60.54
C ILE A 5 -44.00 1.50 -59.05
N LYS A 6 -43.88 0.53 -58.13
CA LYS A 6 -43.76 0.84 -56.68
C LYS A 6 -42.35 1.30 -56.39
N VAL A 7 -42.18 2.57 -56.06
CA VAL A 7 -40.92 3.13 -55.57
C VAL A 7 -40.85 2.84 -54.06
N LEU A 8 -39.92 1.97 -53.65
CA LEU A 8 -39.66 1.65 -52.23
C LEU A 8 -38.68 2.70 -51.72
N LEU A 9 -39.16 3.60 -50.89
CA LEU A 9 -38.34 4.63 -50.26
C LEU A 9 -37.63 3.97 -49.03
N PHE A 10 -36.33 3.70 -49.12
CA PHE A 10 -35.50 3.22 -48.02
C PHE A 10 -35.12 4.42 -47.14
N ALA A 11 -35.80 4.58 -46.02
CA ALA A 11 -35.41 5.59 -45.03
C ALA A 11 -34.22 5.01 -44.21
N THR A 12 -33.03 5.49 -44.47
CA THR A 12 -31.83 5.19 -43.65
C THR A 12 -31.97 5.91 -42.32
N LEU A 13 -32.25 5.17 -41.26
CA LEU A 13 -32.20 5.67 -39.90
C LEU A 13 -30.74 5.94 -39.53
N ILE A 14 -30.33 7.19 -39.49
CA ILE A 14 -29.06 7.62 -38.98
C ILE A 14 -29.20 7.60 -37.44
N ILE A 15 -28.77 6.50 -36.80
CA ILE A 15 -28.68 6.42 -35.35
C ILE A 15 -27.41 7.21 -34.95
N PRO A 16 -27.56 8.33 -34.22
CA PRO A 16 -26.37 9.01 -33.73
C PRO A 16 -25.58 8.05 -32.83
N ASN A 17 -24.38 7.76 -33.23
CA ASN A 17 -23.42 7.02 -32.40
C ASN A 17 -23.08 7.95 -31.22
N LEU A 18 -23.78 7.75 -30.11
CA LEU A 18 -23.35 8.33 -28.81
C LEU A 18 -22.01 7.72 -28.50
N ALA A 19 -20.93 8.39 -28.86
CA ALA A 19 -19.60 8.04 -28.41
C ALA A 19 -19.60 8.15 -26.89
N ILE A 20 -19.75 7.01 -26.22
CA ILE A 20 -19.50 6.93 -24.80
C ILE A 20 -18.01 7.26 -24.66
N CYS A 21 -17.71 8.44 -24.13
CA CYS A 21 -16.33 8.79 -23.80
C CYS A 21 -15.92 7.88 -22.64
N GLU A 22 -15.31 6.75 -22.97
CA GLU A 22 -14.76 5.83 -22.01
C GLU A 22 -13.64 6.58 -21.26
N LYS A 23 -13.74 6.63 -19.93
CA LYS A 23 -12.71 7.26 -19.12
C LYS A 23 -11.40 6.48 -19.28
N GLU A 24 -10.34 7.19 -19.55
CA GLU A 24 -9.00 6.58 -19.56
C GLU A 24 -8.67 6.10 -18.14
N GLN A 25 -8.26 4.85 -18.03
CA GLN A 25 -8.00 4.21 -16.74
C GLN A 25 -6.50 4.12 -16.46
N VAL A 26 -6.14 4.32 -15.19
CA VAL A 26 -4.76 4.17 -14.70
C VAL A 26 -4.80 3.18 -13.52
N LEU A 27 -4.08 2.07 -13.65
CA LEU A 27 -3.99 1.04 -12.61
C LEU A 27 -2.83 1.33 -11.68
N VAL A 28 -3.14 1.53 -10.39
CA VAL A 28 -2.17 1.83 -9.34
C VAL A 28 -2.07 0.64 -8.40
N PHE A 29 -0.97 -0.10 -8.46
CA PHE A 29 -0.70 -1.20 -7.54
C PHE A 29 -0.02 -0.61 -6.31
N ALA A 30 -0.67 -0.69 -5.13
CA ALA A 30 -0.24 0.05 -3.95
C ALA A 30 -0.21 -0.82 -2.68
N ALA A 31 0.82 -0.63 -1.89
CA ALA A 31 0.96 -1.29 -0.57
C ALA A 31 -0.31 -1.06 0.27
N ALA A 32 -0.83 -2.12 0.90
CA ALA A 32 -2.09 -2.10 1.65
C ALA A 32 -2.14 -0.99 2.72
N SER A 33 -1.00 -0.65 3.32
CA SER A 33 -0.90 0.43 4.32
C SER A 33 -1.28 1.81 3.77
N THR A 34 -1.12 2.04 2.45
CA THR A 34 -1.41 3.34 1.84
C THR A 34 -2.90 3.55 1.54
N LYS A 35 -3.72 2.50 1.65
CA LYS A 35 -5.09 2.49 1.14
C LYS A 35 -5.90 3.75 1.49
N ASN A 36 -6.00 4.09 2.77
CA ASN A 36 -6.89 5.19 3.18
C ASN A 36 -6.44 6.56 2.64
N ALA A 37 -5.15 6.83 2.67
CA ALA A 37 -4.58 8.06 2.13
C ALA A 37 -4.72 8.11 0.61
N LEU A 38 -4.37 7.00 -0.06
CA LEU A 38 -4.41 6.94 -1.53
C LEU A 38 -5.86 7.02 -2.04
N ASP A 39 -6.83 6.39 -1.35
CA ASP A 39 -8.26 6.52 -1.71
C ASP A 39 -8.72 7.98 -1.63
N ALA A 40 -8.28 8.73 -0.61
CA ALA A 40 -8.60 10.16 -0.48
C ALA A 40 -7.99 10.97 -1.64
N ILE A 41 -6.73 10.68 -1.97
CA ILE A 41 -6.01 11.32 -3.09
C ILE A 41 -6.71 11.02 -4.43
N ILE A 42 -7.05 9.75 -4.64
CA ILE A 42 -7.75 9.30 -5.87
C ILE A 42 -9.11 9.97 -6.00
N LYS A 43 -9.85 10.05 -4.90
CA LYS A 43 -11.16 10.70 -4.89
C LYS A 43 -11.05 12.16 -5.34
N ASP A 44 -10.05 12.88 -4.82
CA ASP A 44 -9.82 14.27 -5.21
C ASP A 44 -9.41 14.38 -6.70
N TYR A 45 -8.48 13.56 -7.14
CA TYR A 45 -8.01 13.56 -8.53
C TYR A 45 -9.15 13.27 -9.52
N ASN A 46 -9.93 12.21 -9.25
CA ASN A 46 -11.05 11.80 -10.11
C ASN A 46 -12.18 12.83 -10.17
N ALA A 47 -12.29 13.70 -9.13
CA ALA A 47 -13.29 14.78 -9.12
C ALA A 47 -12.90 15.94 -10.05
N HIS A 48 -11.62 16.08 -10.36
CA HIS A 48 -11.07 17.22 -11.11
C HIS A 48 -10.54 16.84 -12.51
N THR A 49 -10.57 15.54 -12.85
CA THR A 49 -10.05 15.04 -14.15
C THR A 49 -11.04 14.07 -14.79
N ASN A 50 -10.84 13.77 -16.07
CA ASN A 50 -11.61 12.74 -16.77
C ASN A 50 -10.90 11.37 -16.76
N THR A 51 -9.86 11.22 -15.94
CA THR A 51 -9.13 9.95 -15.75
C THR A 51 -9.74 9.19 -14.58
N GLU A 52 -9.88 7.88 -14.71
CA GLU A 52 -10.32 6.99 -13.63
C GLU A 52 -9.11 6.25 -13.06
N ILE A 53 -8.75 6.55 -11.83
CA ILE A 53 -7.65 5.84 -11.15
C ILE A 53 -8.22 4.61 -10.45
N LEU A 54 -7.68 3.44 -10.77
CA LEU A 54 -8.11 2.14 -10.25
C LEU A 54 -7.02 1.56 -9.34
N PRO A 55 -7.18 1.64 -8.01
CA PRO A 55 -6.18 1.09 -7.09
C PRO A 55 -6.35 -0.41 -6.86
N VAL A 56 -5.23 -1.13 -6.81
CA VAL A 56 -5.15 -2.54 -6.41
C VAL A 56 -4.26 -2.61 -5.16
N TYR A 57 -4.83 -3.04 -4.04
CA TYR A 57 -4.13 -3.04 -2.76
C TYR A 57 -3.69 -4.44 -2.36
N GLY A 58 -2.45 -4.57 -1.89
CA GLY A 58 -1.91 -5.85 -1.41
C GLY A 58 -0.57 -5.66 -0.71
N SER A 59 0.09 -6.75 -0.38
CA SER A 59 1.48 -6.64 0.05
C SER A 59 2.35 -6.24 -1.15
N SER A 60 3.40 -5.47 -0.90
CA SER A 60 4.33 -5.08 -1.98
C SER A 60 4.91 -6.32 -2.68
N ALA A 61 5.15 -7.40 -1.94
CA ALA A 61 5.62 -8.68 -2.49
C ALA A 61 4.64 -9.27 -3.52
N THR A 62 3.36 -9.36 -3.13
CA THR A 62 2.32 -9.93 -3.99
C THR A 62 2.16 -9.09 -5.25
N LEU A 63 2.11 -7.77 -5.07
CA LEU A 63 1.93 -6.83 -6.18
C LEU A 63 3.13 -6.84 -7.13
N ALA A 64 4.35 -6.85 -6.59
CA ALA A 64 5.58 -6.92 -7.40
C ALA A 64 5.59 -8.21 -8.25
N LYS A 65 5.23 -9.34 -7.65
CA LYS A 65 5.15 -10.60 -8.40
C LYS A 65 4.06 -10.57 -9.48
N GLN A 66 2.90 -9.99 -9.20
CA GLN A 66 1.86 -9.81 -10.21
C GLN A 66 2.37 -8.98 -11.39
N ILE A 67 3.08 -7.89 -11.10
CA ILE A 67 3.70 -7.02 -12.12
C ILE A 67 4.75 -7.82 -12.92
N GLU A 68 5.62 -8.57 -12.23
CA GLU A 68 6.62 -9.44 -12.85
C GLU A 68 5.98 -10.43 -13.83
N PHE A 69 4.79 -10.95 -13.50
CA PHE A 69 4.06 -11.89 -14.35
C PHE A 69 3.10 -11.21 -15.33
N GLY A 70 3.24 -9.91 -15.56
CA GLY A 70 2.55 -9.19 -16.63
C GLY A 70 1.23 -8.53 -16.23
N ALA A 71 0.94 -8.36 -14.93
CA ALA A 71 -0.23 -7.57 -14.54
C ALA A 71 -0.06 -6.12 -15.03
N PRO A 72 -1.11 -5.51 -15.61
CA PRO A 72 -0.99 -4.24 -16.30
C PRO A 72 -0.98 -3.03 -15.36
N ALA A 73 -0.02 -2.99 -14.44
CA ALA A 73 0.13 -1.87 -13.52
C ALA A 73 0.79 -0.67 -14.23
N ASP A 74 0.21 0.50 -14.10
CA ASP A 74 0.79 1.74 -14.61
C ASP A 74 1.74 2.37 -13.57
N ILE A 75 1.37 2.28 -12.28
CA ILE A 75 2.14 2.83 -11.17
C ILE A 75 2.24 1.77 -10.08
N PHE A 76 3.41 1.67 -9.46
CA PHE A 76 3.64 0.81 -8.29
C PHE A 76 4.08 1.66 -7.09
N LEU A 77 3.32 1.58 -5.99
CA LEU A 77 3.65 2.24 -4.73
C LEU A 77 3.97 1.16 -3.69
N SER A 78 5.25 0.92 -3.47
CA SER A 78 5.74 -0.13 -2.56
C SER A 78 5.93 0.39 -1.14
N ALA A 79 5.91 -0.51 -0.15
CA ALA A 79 6.24 -0.22 1.25
C ALA A 79 7.70 -0.61 1.59
N ASN A 80 8.51 -0.91 0.58
CA ASN A 80 9.96 -1.07 0.74
C ASN A 80 10.68 -0.97 -0.61
N LEU A 81 11.96 -0.66 -0.55
CA LEU A 81 12.83 -0.58 -1.73
C LEU A 81 13.08 -1.94 -2.39
N PRO A 82 13.37 -3.03 -1.65
CA PRO A 82 13.76 -4.29 -2.29
C PRO A 82 12.77 -4.83 -3.34
N TRP A 83 11.47 -4.59 -3.18
CA TRP A 83 10.51 -5.04 -4.20
C TRP A 83 10.52 -4.17 -5.46
N VAL A 84 10.90 -2.90 -5.34
CA VAL A 84 11.13 -2.03 -6.52
C VAL A 84 12.47 -2.39 -7.17
N ASP A 85 13.52 -2.60 -6.36
CA ASP A 85 14.84 -3.03 -6.86
C ASP A 85 14.72 -4.34 -7.64
N HIS A 86 13.93 -5.30 -7.14
CA HIS A 86 13.65 -6.56 -7.83
C HIS A 86 13.05 -6.30 -9.24
N LEU A 87 12.07 -5.40 -9.34
CA LEU A 87 11.45 -5.08 -10.65
C LEU A 87 12.41 -4.30 -11.56
N ILE A 88 13.32 -3.51 -10.99
CA ILE A 88 14.38 -2.83 -11.75
C ILE A 88 15.36 -3.89 -12.31
N GLU A 89 15.75 -4.86 -11.50
CA GLU A 89 16.64 -5.96 -11.93
C GLU A 89 16.01 -6.82 -13.04
N GLN A 90 14.68 -6.86 -13.13
CA GLN A 90 13.94 -7.54 -14.19
C GLN A 90 13.66 -6.64 -15.40
N ASP A 91 14.22 -5.43 -15.45
CA ASP A 91 14.01 -4.41 -16.51
C ASP A 91 12.53 -4.00 -16.68
N ILE A 92 11.68 -4.19 -15.66
CA ILE A 92 10.25 -3.81 -15.68
C ILE A 92 10.09 -2.35 -15.27
N ILE A 93 10.85 -1.90 -14.28
CA ILE A 93 10.86 -0.50 -13.79
C ILE A 93 12.23 0.10 -14.14
N GLN A 94 12.24 1.35 -14.56
CA GLN A 94 13.46 2.10 -14.72
C GLN A 94 13.72 2.93 -13.46
N ALA A 95 14.92 2.84 -12.88
CA ALA A 95 15.27 3.53 -11.63
C ALA A 95 14.96 5.03 -11.68
N ARG A 96 15.17 5.69 -12.85
CA ARG A 96 14.88 7.13 -13.03
C ARG A 96 13.38 7.48 -12.90
N ASN A 97 12.49 6.49 -13.01
CA ASN A 97 11.04 6.66 -12.90
C ASN A 97 10.52 6.35 -11.49
N THR A 98 11.43 6.23 -10.52
CA THR A 98 11.11 5.91 -9.13
C THR A 98 11.46 7.08 -8.22
N LYS A 99 10.58 7.40 -7.28
CA LYS A 99 10.81 8.41 -6.24
C LYS A 99 10.45 7.85 -4.87
N ASN A 100 11.31 8.04 -3.90
CA ASN A 100 11.01 7.72 -2.50
C ASN A 100 10.17 8.86 -1.93
N ILE A 101 8.87 8.65 -1.78
CA ILE A 101 7.94 9.73 -1.43
C ILE A 101 7.57 9.77 0.05
N LEU A 102 7.56 8.61 0.74
CA LEU A 102 7.13 8.52 2.14
C LEU A 102 8.07 7.64 2.96
N LYS A 103 7.99 7.84 4.28
CA LYS A 103 8.58 6.99 5.31
C LYS A 103 7.52 6.59 6.31
N ASN A 104 7.85 5.66 7.21
CA ASN A 104 6.94 5.23 8.27
C ASN A 104 7.74 4.80 9.49
N LYS A 105 7.04 4.54 10.60
CA LYS A 105 7.59 3.97 11.82
C LYS A 105 6.97 2.60 12.04
N LEU A 106 7.72 1.70 12.63
CA LEU A 106 7.22 0.39 13.03
C LEU A 106 6.76 0.48 14.49
N VAL A 107 5.54 0.01 14.78
CA VAL A 107 4.96 0.14 16.12
C VAL A 107 4.39 -1.19 16.61
N LEU A 108 4.45 -1.41 17.91
CA LEU A 108 3.79 -2.50 18.62
C LEU A 108 2.46 -1.98 19.17
N ILE A 109 1.37 -2.66 18.80
CA ILE A 109 0.01 -2.22 19.14
C ILE A 109 -0.78 -3.33 19.83
N THR A 110 -1.79 -2.89 20.62
CA THR A 110 -2.76 -3.77 21.27
C THR A 110 -4.14 -3.09 21.31
N THR A 111 -5.18 -3.89 21.55
CA THR A 111 -6.53 -3.38 21.88
C THR A 111 -6.77 -3.39 23.40
N ASP A 112 -5.85 -3.97 24.19
CA ASP A 112 -5.99 -4.06 25.64
C ASP A 112 -5.50 -2.77 26.30
N GLN A 113 -6.44 -1.97 26.80
CA GLN A 113 -6.17 -0.67 27.40
C GLN A 113 -5.51 -0.77 28.78
N THR A 114 -5.34 -1.97 29.34
CA THR A 114 -4.66 -2.16 30.62
C THR A 114 -3.14 -2.30 30.48
N ILE A 115 -2.66 -2.58 29.25
CA ILE A 115 -1.24 -2.71 28.97
C ILE A 115 -0.64 -1.29 28.84
N GLN A 116 0.40 -1.04 29.64
CA GLN A 116 1.07 0.27 29.69
C GLN A 116 1.99 0.46 28.49
N GLU A 117 2.18 1.72 28.11
CA GLU A 117 3.19 2.09 27.11
C GLU A 117 4.59 1.70 27.59
N ILE A 118 5.38 1.18 26.69
CA ILE A 118 6.77 0.74 26.91
C ILE A 118 7.68 1.82 26.29
N GLU A 119 8.35 2.56 27.13
CA GLU A 119 9.21 3.66 26.66
C GLU A 119 10.39 3.17 25.82
N ASP A 120 10.89 1.97 26.13
CA ASP A 120 12.10 1.44 25.51
C ASP A 120 11.95 -0.06 25.19
N LEU A 121 11.69 -0.36 23.94
CA LEU A 121 11.58 -1.76 23.46
C LEU A 121 12.94 -2.49 23.48
N THR A 122 14.07 -1.77 23.57
CA THR A 122 15.41 -2.41 23.59
C THR A 122 15.65 -3.17 24.87
N SER A 123 14.98 -2.78 25.97
CA SER A 123 15.08 -3.43 27.27
C SER A 123 13.94 -4.41 27.57
N THR A 124 13.01 -4.60 26.61
CA THR A 124 11.77 -5.36 26.81
C THR A 124 12.00 -6.85 26.57
N ASP A 125 11.57 -7.68 27.53
CA ASP A 125 11.47 -9.14 27.33
C ASP A 125 10.11 -9.44 26.68
N PHE A 126 10.10 -9.68 25.38
CA PHE A 126 8.88 -9.98 24.63
C PHE A 126 8.23 -11.30 25.06
N SER A 127 9.01 -12.27 25.59
CA SER A 127 8.40 -13.51 26.07
C SER A 127 7.58 -13.28 27.35
N GLN A 128 8.02 -12.37 28.21
CA GLN A 128 7.26 -11.95 29.38
C GLN A 128 6.06 -11.10 29.00
N LEU A 129 6.24 -10.19 28.04
CA LEU A 129 5.16 -9.32 27.54
C LEU A 129 4.02 -10.15 26.92
N LEU A 130 4.37 -11.10 26.06
CA LEU A 130 3.38 -11.93 25.37
C LEU A 130 2.82 -13.03 26.27
N GLN A 131 3.58 -13.48 27.26
CA GLN A 131 3.21 -14.67 28.05
C GLN A 131 2.90 -15.85 27.11
N ASN A 132 1.65 -16.25 26.96
CA ASN A 132 1.23 -17.30 26.03
C ASN A 132 0.39 -16.75 24.88
N GLU A 133 0.26 -15.43 24.78
CA GLU A 133 -0.55 -14.78 23.75
C GLU A 133 0.16 -14.76 22.39
N LYS A 134 -0.62 -14.51 21.35
CA LYS A 134 -0.09 -14.43 19.99
C LYS A 134 0.11 -12.98 19.56
N ILE A 135 1.06 -12.79 18.64
CA ILE A 135 1.36 -11.51 18.02
C ILE A 135 1.24 -11.65 16.49
N ALA A 136 0.51 -10.75 15.86
CA ALA A 136 0.37 -10.75 14.40
C ALA A 136 1.43 -9.85 13.76
N VAL A 137 2.03 -10.33 12.67
CA VAL A 137 2.95 -9.56 11.81
C VAL A 137 2.68 -9.90 10.34
N GLY A 138 3.14 -9.13 9.41
CA GLY A 138 3.19 -9.54 8.00
C GLY A 138 4.08 -10.76 7.81
N MET A 139 3.88 -11.53 6.73
CA MET A 139 4.74 -12.68 6.42
C MET A 139 6.21 -12.24 6.41
N VAL A 140 7.00 -12.81 7.30
CA VAL A 140 8.36 -12.33 7.59
C VAL A 140 9.38 -12.60 6.48
N SER A 141 9.02 -13.43 5.51
CA SER A 141 9.88 -13.73 4.36
C SER A 141 9.66 -12.80 3.17
N SER A 142 8.54 -12.05 3.13
CA SER A 142 8.16 -11.35 1.89
C SER A 142 7.42 -10.02 2.13
N VAL A 143 6.50 -9.95 3.09
CA VAL A 143 5.70 -8.75 3.35
C VAL A 143 6.59 -7.69 4.02
N PRO A 144 6.67 -6.45 3.49
CA PRO A 144 7.58 -5.44 4.06
C PRO A 144 7.45 -5.26 5.57
N ALA A 145 6.23 -5.07 6.10
CA ALA A 145 6.03 -4.91 7.56
C ALA A 145 6.55 -6.13 8.34
N GLY A 146 6.37 -7.33 7.79
CA GLY A 146 6.87 -8.57 8.42
C GLY A 146 8.39 -8.68 8.39
N ILE A 147 9.00 -8.27 7.26
CA ILE A 147 10.46 -8.22 7.12
C ILE A 147 11.04 -7.29 8.20
N TYR A 148 10.49 -6.07 8.30
CA TYR A 148 10.94 -5.10 9.30
C TYR A 148 10.70 -5.59 10.73
N SER A 149 9.54 -6.21 11.01
CA SER A 149 9.23 -6.79 12.32
C SER A 149 10.27 -7.83 12.74
N LYS A 150 10.61 -8.74 11.80
CA LYS A 150 11.61 -9.78 12.07
C LYS A 150 13.02 -9.18 12.27
N GLN A 151 13.37 -8.16 11.48
CA GLN A 151 14.65 -7.45 11.64
C GLN A 151 14.74 -6.83 13.03
N ALA A 152 13.72 -6.08 13.44
CA ALA A 152 13.68 -5.41 14.74
C ALA A 152 13.76 -6.44 15.89
N LEU A 153 12.92 -7.48 15.85
CA LEU A 153 12.92 -8.51 16.87
C LEU A 153 14.24 -9.30 16.92
N LYS A 154 14.92 -9.49 15.78
CA LYS A 154 16.26 -10.09 15.74
C LYS A 154 17.31 -9.17 16.35
N TYR A 155 17.27 -7.87 16.00
CA TYR A 155 18.19 -6.87 16.56
C TYR A 155 18.10 -6.85 18.11
N LEU A 156 16.86 -6.93 18.61
CA LEU A 156 16.57 -6.96 20.06
C LEU A 156 16.83 -8.34 20.71
N ASN A 157 17.29 -9.35 19.95
CA ASN A 157 17.50 -10.73 20.39
C ASN A 157 16.20 -11.41 20.88
N GLN A 158 15.03 -10.94 20.46
CA GLN A 158 13.73 -11.45 20.92
C GLN A 158 13.09 -12.43 19.94
N TRP A 159 13.51 -12.45 18.68
CA TRP A 159 12.86 -13.26 17.63
C TRP A 159 12.76 -14.76 18.02
N ASN A 160 13.86 -15.36 18.48
CA ASN A 160 13.88 -16.80 18.78
C ASN A 160 12.95 -17.15 19.95
N ALA A 161 12.83 -16.26 20.93
CA ALA A 161 11.99 -16.47 22.11
C ALA A 161 10.48 -16.49 21.76
N ILE A 162 10.05 -15.68 20.78
CA ILE A 162 8.62 -15.52 20.50
C ILE A 162 8.19 -16.06 19.13
N SER A 163 9.09 -16.61 18.33
CA SER A 163 8.77 -17.03 16.93
C SER A 163 7.62 -18.03 16.84
N SER A 164 7.42 -18.89 17.84
CA SER A 164 6.30 -19.84 17.90
C SER A 164 4.95 -19.17 18.23
N GLN A 165 4.98 -17.94 18.71
CA GLN A 165 3.78 -17.15 19.03
C GLN A 165 3.39 -16.20 17.89
N VAL A 166 4.22 -16.12 16.83
CA VAL A 166 4.00 -15.19 15.70
C VAL A 166 2.98 -15.78 14.73
N ILE A 167 1.90 -15.04 14.48
CA ILE A 167 0.92 -15.31 13.42
C ILE A 167 1.26 -14.42 12.25
N GLN A 168 1.47 -15.02 11.08
CA GLN A 168 1.91 -14.30 9.89
C GLN A 168 0.72 -14.04 8.95
N ALA A 169 0.61 -12.81 8.47
CA ALA A 169 -0.46 -12.34 7.60
C ALA A 169 0.07 -12.02 6.18
N ASP A 170 -0.78 -12.11 5.20
CA ASP A 170 -0.45 -11.84 3.79
C ASP A 170 -0.13 -10.37 3.51
N ASN A 171 -0.54 -9.45 4.37
CA ASN A 171 -0.18 -8.03 4.32
C ASN A 171 -0.39 -7.40 5.72
N VAL A 172 0.07 -6.15 5.88
CA VAL A 172 0.01 -5.47 7.20
C VAL A 172 -1.43 -5.21 7.66
N ARG A 173 -2.36 -4.98 6.73
CA ARG A 173 -3.77 -4.73 7.11
C ARG A 173 -4.47 -6.01 7.57
N THR A 174 -4.09 -7.17 7.04
CA THR A 174 -4.56 -8.46 7.56
C THR A 174 -4.01 -8.71 8.96
N ALA A 175 -2.73 -8.38 9.23
CA ALA A 175 -2.17 -8.48 10.58
C ALA A 175 -2.96 -7.60 11.57
N LEU A 176 -3.26 -6.36 11.17
CA LEU A 176 -4.08 -5.44 11.95
C LEU A 176 -5.49 -6.02 12.19
N GLN A 177 -6.11 -6.63 11.17
CA GLN A 177 -7.45 -7.24 11.31
C GLN A 177 -7.45 -8.40 12.31
N TYR A 178 -6.38 -9.20 12.39
CA TYR A 178 -6.29 -10.25 13.41
C TYR A 178 -6.35 -9.67 14.83
N LEU A 179 -5.73 -8.50 15.05
CA LEU A 179 -5.79 -7.80 16.34
C LEU A 179 -7.22 -7.26 16.59
N LEU A 180 -7.78 -6.55 15.63
CA LEU A 180 -9.12 -5.95 15.75
C LEU A 180 -10.21 -7.01 15.99
N SER A 181 -10.02 -8.20 15.43
CA SER A 181 -10.93 -9.36 15.60
C SER A 181 -10.62 -10.18 16.86
N ARG A 182 -9.65 -9.75 17.67
CA ARG A 182 -9.22 -10.43 18.91
C ARG A 182 -8.69 -11.85 18.68
N ASN A 183 -8.17 -12.14 17.51
CA ASN A 183 -7.52 -13.41 17.21
C ASN A 183 -6.08 -13.42 17.77
N VAL A 184 -5.53 -12.26 18.06
CA VAL A 184 -4.24 -12.04 18.73
C VAL A 184 -4.40 -10.86 19.70
N VAL A 185 -3.48 -10.76 20.67
CA VAL A 185 -3.46 -9.65 21.64
C VAL A 185 -2.57 -8.49 21.18
N PHE A 186 -1.58 -8.81 20.36
CA PHE A 186 -0.57 -7.85 19.88
C PHE A 186 -0.42 -7.90 18.37
N ALA A 187 0.01 -6.79 17.78
CA ALA A 187 0.46 -6.78 16.39
C ALA A 187 1.60 -5.79 16.21
N ILE A 188 2.47 -6.08 15.23
CA ILE A 188 3.48 -5.11 14.78
C ILE A 188 3.05 -4.63 13.41
N VAL A 189 2.79 -3.33 13.28
CA VAL A 189 2.26 -2.67 12.09
C VAL A 189 3.00 -1.33 11.90
N TYR A 190 2.56 -0.54 10.94
CA TYR A 190 3.08 0.82 10.78
C TYR A 190 2.30 1.83 11.64
N ALA A 191 2.95 2.92 12.02
CA ALA A 191 2.30 4.03 12.75
C ALA A 191 1.09 4.57 11.98
N SER A 192 1.19 4.66 10.64
CA SER A 192 0.08 5.08 9.78
C SER A 192 -1.13 4.13 9.88
N ASP A 193 -0.91 2.83 10.06
CA ASP A 193 -2.01 1.87 10.26
C ASP A 193 -2.67 2.06 11.63
N ALA A 194 -1.87 2.25 12.67
CA ALA A 194 -2.35 2.44 14.04
C ALA A 194 -3.18 3.73 14.16
N LYS A 195 -2.76 4.81 13.52
CA LYS A 195 -3.44 6.13 13.56
C LYS A 195 -4.90 6.07 13.08
N LEU A 196 -5.23 5.11 12.22
CA LEU A 196 -6.60 4.98 11.65
C LEU A 196 -7.64 4.48 12.66
N PHE A 197 -7.20 3.89 13.77
CA PHE A 197 -8.10 3.19 14.70
C PHE A 197 -7.89 3.71 16.11
N PRO A 198 -8.68 4.70 16.59
CA PRO A 198 -8.54 5.28 17.95
C PRO A 198 -8.59 4.27 19.11
N UNK A 199 -8.78 3.16 18.92
CA UNK A 199 -8.92 2.15 19.84
C UNK A 199 -7.75 1.42 20.10
N LEU A 200 -6.86 1.72 19.22
CA LEU A 200 -5.61 0.99 19.37
C LEU A 200 -4.62 1.73 20.28
N UNK A 201 -3.99 1.04 20.96
CA UNK A 201 -3.03 1.55 21.76
C UNK A 201 -1.78 1.29 21.13
N VAL A 202 -0.96 2.25 20.86
CA VAL A 202 0.46 2.07 20.51
C VAL A 202 1.24 1.93 21.82
N ILE A 203 1.74 0.74 22.08
CA ILE A 203 2.44 0.46 23.35
C ILE A 203 3.96 0.49 23.23
N GLY A 204 4.48 0.61 22.00
CA GLY A 204 5.92 0.78 21.79
C GLY A 204 6.24 1.15 20.35
N ILE A 205 7.30 1.90 20.18
CA ILE A 205 7.82 2.29 18.85
C ILE A 205 9.20 1.63 18.69
N PHE A 206 9.39 0.92 17.59
CA PHE A 206 10.70 0.35 17.29
C PHE A 206 11.63 1.45 16.79
N ASP A 207 12.81 1.54 17.37
CA ASP A 207 13.84 2.50 16.95
C ASP A 207 14.30 2.22 15.50
N ASP A 208 14.55 3.30 14.76
CA ASP A 208 14.96 3.23 13.35
C ASP A 208 16.23 2.42 13.11
N PHE A 209 17.09 2.28 14.14
CA PHE A 209 18.32 1.49 14.02
C PHE A 209 18.08 -0.04 14.13
N THR A 210 16.85 -0.45 14.50
CA THR A 210 16.54 -1.89 14.68
C THR A 210 16.18 -2.60 13.36
N HIS A 211 15.92 -1.82 12.34
CA HIS A 211 15.49 -2.36 11.03
C HIS A 211 15.92 -1.43 9.87
N UNK A 212 15.80 -1.75 8.55
CA UNK A 212 16.02 -0.98 7.48
C UNK A 212 15.07 0.12 7.42
N PRO A 213 15.58 1.16 6.90
CA PRO A 213 14.63 2.28 6.77
C PRO A 213 13.37 1.91 5.99
N ILE A 214 12.24 2.33 6.54
CA ILE A 214 10.93 2.08 5.88
C ILE A 214 10.67 3.16 4.84
N UNK A 215 10.87 3.11 3.53
CA UNK A 215 10.74 3.91 2.48
C UNK A 215 9.62 3.50 1.68
N TYR A 216 8.92 4.32 1.17
CA TYR A 216 7.82 4.03 0.20
C TYR A 216 8.20 4.61 -1.16
N PRO A 217 8.81 3.82 -2.02
CA PRO A 217 9.04 4.25 -3.41
C PRO A 217 7.76 4.16 -4.23
N ALA A 218 7.50 5.22 -5.01
CA ALA A 218 6.50 5.24 -6.07
C ALA A 218 7.22 5.15 -7.41
N SER A 219 6.79 4.26 -8.28
CA SER A 219 7.42 4.02 -9.59
C SER A 219 6.39 4.11 -10.71
N LEU A 220 6.69 4.89 -11.75
CA LEU A 220 5.92 4.89 -13.01
C LEU A 220 6.42 3.73 -13.88
N ILE A 221 5.55 2.81 -14.19
CA ILE A 221 5.86 1.61 -15.01
C ILE A 221 5.56 1.88 -16.48
N ASN A 222 4.33 2.30 -16.76
CA ASN A 222 3.91 2.52 -18.15
C ASN A 222 4.26 3.94 -18.61
N UNK A 223 5.30 4.06 -19.01
CA UNK A 223 5.85 5.23 -19.43
C UNK A 223 5.21 5.80 -20.60
N GLY A 224 4.43 4.93 -21.40
CA GLY A 224 3.72 5.41 -22.60
C GLY A 224 2.35 6.00 -22.36
N SER A 225 1.80 5.84 -21.17
CA SER A 225 0.48 6.38 -20.81
C SER A 225 0.60 7.81 -20.28
N GLU A 226 0.06 8.76 -21.00
CA GLU A 226 -0.06 10.16 -20.55
C GLU A 226 -0.91 10.29 -19.29
N UNK A 227 -1.78 9.59 -18.99
CA UNK A 227 -2.59 9.57 -17.89
C UNK A 227 -1.92 9.11 -16.72
N ALA A 228 -1.12 8.04 -16.95
CA ALA A 228 -0.32 7.56 -15.81
C ALA A 228 0.77 8.57 -15.39
N ASP A 229 1.41 9.17 -16.36
CA ASP A 229 2.43 10.21 -16.10
C ASP A 229 1.82 11.41 -15.35
N LEU A 230 0.64 11.87 -15.77
CA LEU A 230 -0.05 12.99 -15.10
C LEU A 230 -0.44 12.64 -13.67
N PHE A 231 -0.98 11.44 -13.44
CA PHE A 231 -1.32 11.02 -12.08
C PHE A 231 -0.05 10.80 -11.24
N PHE A 232 1.00 10.22 -11.82
CA PHE A 232 2.27 10.04 -11.10
C PHE A 232 2.84 11.40 -10.66
N LYS A 233 2.84 12.39 -11.54
CA LYS A 233 3.28 13.76 -11.21
C LYS A 233 2.42 14.38 -10.09
N TYR A 234 1.11 14.18 -10.15
CA TYR A 234 0.17 14.62 -9.11
C TYR A 234 0.47 13.91 -7.78
N LEU A 235 0.67 12.64 -7.80
CA LEU A 235 0.94 11.81 -6.61
C LEU A 235 2.19 12.27 -5.85
N VAL A 236 3.21 12.64 -6.59
CA VAL A 236 4.48 13.08 -5.99
C VAL A 236 4.57 14.58 -5.70
N UNK A 237 3.55 15.46 -5.93
CA UNK A 237 3.54 16.82 -5.70
C UNK A 237 3.44 17.15 -4.26
N UNK A 238 3.95 18.14 -3.63
CA UNK A 238 3.92 18.54 -2.31
C UNK A 238 2.59 18.72 -1.76
N UNK A 239 1.66 19.03 -2.44
CA UNK A 239 0.34 19.17 -2.07
C UNK A 239 -0.31 17.90 -1.73
N THR A 240 -0.03 16.85 -2.56
CA THR A 240 -0.58 15.50 -2.38
C THR A 240 0.10 14.76 -1.23
N LEU A 241 1.39 14.91 -1.08
CA LEU A 241 2.10 14.30 0.06
C LEU A 241 1.58 14.76 1.43
N UNK A 242 1.17 15.84 1.49
CA UNK A 242 0.57 16.32 2.61
C UNK A 242 -0.60 15.54 3.02
N VAL A 243 -1.40 14.96 2.09
CA VAL A 243 -2.50 14.06 2.45
C VAL A 243 -1.98 12.80 3.17
N PHE A 244 -0.93 12.17 2.64
CA PHE A 244 -0.33 11.02 3.33
C PHE A 244 0.09 11.35 4.77
N GLU A 245 0.59 12.55 5.03
CA GLU A 245 1.01 12.97 6.38
C GLU A 245 -0.19 13.06 7.34
N GLU A 246 -1.34 13.49 6.84
CA GLU A 246 -2.58 13.48 7.63
C GLU A 246 -2.95 12.06 8.07
N TYR A 247 -2.59 11.05 7.27
CA TYR A 247 -2.84 9.63 7.58
C TYR A 247 -1.67 8.97 8.34
N GLY A 248 -0.69 9.76 8.81
CA GLY A 248 0.35 9.26 9.71
C GLY A 248 1.65 8.79 9.05
N PHE A 249 1.78 9.04 7.76
CA PHE A 249 3.08 8.81 7.08
C PHE A 249 4.02 10.00 7.36
N LEU A 250 5.30 9.77 7.16
CA LEU A 250 6.31 10.83 7.15
C LEU A 250 6.70 11.09 5.69
N ILE A 251 6.83 12.34 5.32
CA ILE A 251 7.24 12.68 3.96
C ILE A 251 8.75 12.45 3.85
N SER A 252 9.17 11.78 2.77
CA SER A 252 10.58 11.64 2.45
C SER A 252 11.08 12.98 1.89
N ALA A 253 12.29 13.41 2.30
CA ALA A 253 12.86 14.62 1.71
C ALA A 253 13.06 14.37 0.20
N UNK A 254 12.53 15.06 -0.51
CA UNK A 254 12.62 14.94 -1.82
C UNK A 254 14.00 15.25 -2.19
N ASP A 255 14.83 14.39 -2.58
CA ASP A 255 16.18 14.46 -3.17
C ASP A 255 16.11 14.75 -4.65
#